data_115262c68ee94b3be94f67b563d99320
#
_entry.id   115262c68ee94b3be94f67b563d99320
#
_cell.length_a   1.000
_cell.length_b   1.000
_cell.length_c   1.000
_cell.angle_alpha   90.00
_cell.angle_beta   90.00
_cell.angle_gamma   90.00
#
_symmetry.space_group_name_H-M   'P 1'
#
loop_
_entity.id
_entity.type
_entity.pdbx_description
1 polymer ?
#
loop_
_entity_poly.entity_id
_entity_poly.type
_entity_poly.pdbx_seq_one_letter_code
_entity_poly.pdbx_strand_id
1 'polypeptide(L)'
;MPVRSLNSSVLKWPSRTTVDRAVRSWTAEQVQQRPEIVRLGYFGSYARGDWGVGSDLDLIAVVNETSESFERRSINWDLNGLPVSAEIIVYSLPEWKDLAKKDTKFARMLKSEAVWTFSKQT
;
A
#
# COMPACT_ATOMS: atom_id res chain seq x y z
N MET A 1 28.46 -10.47 -24.23
CA MET A 1 28.13 -9.34 -23.37
C MET A 1 27.32 -9.73 -22.16
N PRO A 2 27.88 -10.56 -21.34
CA PRO A 2 27.16 -10.98 -20.13
C PRO A 2 26.85 -9.83 -19.18
N VAL A 3 27.73 -8.85 -19.14
CA VAL A 3 27.52 -7.69 -18.28
C VAL A 3 26.27 -6.94 -18.68
N ARG A 4 26.00 -6.80 -19.96
CA ARG A 4 24.81 -6.11 -20.41
C ARG A 4 23.55 -6.83 -19.98
N SER A 5 23.54 -8.14 -20.06
CA SER A 5 22.42 -8.94 -19.64
C SER A 5 22.15 -8.77 -18.16
N LEU A 6 23.19 -8.81 -17.35
CA LEU A 6 23.07 -8.58 -15.92
C LEU A 6 22.58 -7.19 -15.61
N ASN A 7 23.14 -6.19 -16.28
CA ASN A 7 22.74 -4.81 -16.07
C ASN A 7 21.28 -4.61 -16.43
N SER A 8 20.84 -5.22 -17.49
CA SER A 8 19.45 -5.15 -17.91
C SER A 8 18.52 -5.70 -16.82
N SER A 9 18.91 -6.82 -16.23
CA SER A 9 18.15 -7.45 -15.16
C SER A 9 18.10 -6.55 -13.91
N VAL A 10 19.25 -6.00 -13.53
CA VAL A 10 19.35 -5.15 -12.35
C VAL A 10 18.59 -3.86 -12.54
N LEU A 11 18.62 -3.30 -13.75
CA LEU A 11 17.98 -2.02 -14.03
C LEU A 11 16.47 -2.13 -14.25
N LYS A 12 15.96 -3.34 -14.33
CA LYS A 12 14.52 -3.55 -14.54
C LYS A 12 13.75 -3.61 -13.23
N TRP A 13 13.98 -2.64 -12.39
CA TRP A 13 13.16 -2.50 -11.18
C TRP A 13 11.75 -2.13 -11.62
N PRO A 14 10.71 -2.73 -11.02
CA PRO A 14 9.34 -2.48 -11.46
C PRO A 14 9.00 -1.00 -11.46
N SER A 15 8.38 -0.54 -12.53
CA SER A 15 7.95 0.84 -12.68
C SER A 15 6.71 1.10 -11.83
N ARG A 16 6.40 2.39 -11.65
CA ARG A 16 5.18 2.80 -10.96
C ARG A 16 3.94 2.16 -11.59
N THR A 17 3.87 2.13 -12.92
CA THR A 17 2.75 1.53 -13.62
C THR A 17 2.62 0.05 -13.32
N THR A 18 3.72 -0.67 -13.33
CA THR A 18 3.74 -2.10 -13.01
C THR A 18 3.29 -2.33 -11.57
N VAL A 19 3.82 -1.54 -10.63
CA VAL A 19 3.47 -1.67 -9.22
C VAL A 19 2.00 -1.32 -9.00
N ASP A 20 1.53 -0.23 -9.60
CA ASP A 20 0.12 0.18 -9.48
C ASP A 20 -0.82 -0.91 -9.98
N ARG A 21 -0.51 -1.50 -11.13
CA ARG A 21 -1.32 -2.59 -11.68
C ARG A 21 -1.35 -3.79 -10.75
N ALA A 22 -0.20 -4.15 -10.20
CA ALA A 22 -0.10 -5.27 -9.28
C ALA A 22 -0.87 -5.00 -7.99
N VAL A 23 -0.80 -3.77 -7.47
CA VAL A 23 -1.54 -3.41 -6.26
C VAL A 23 -3.04 -3.47 -6.52
N ARG A 24 -3.50 -3.04 -7.69
CA ARG A 24 -4.93 -3.08 -8.01
C ARG A 24 -5.44 -4.51 -8.12
N SER A 25 -4.65 -5.41 -8.71
CA SER A 25 -4.97 -6.83 -8.75
C SER A 25 -5.04 -7.43 -7.35
N TRP A 26 -4.02 -7.15 -6.56
CA TRP A 26 -3.95 -7.60 -5.17
C TRP A 26 -5.14 -7.05 -4.36
N THR A 27 -5.48 -5.78 -4.56
CA THR A 27 -6.61 -5.15 -3.90
C THR A 27 -7.92 -5.89 -4.19
N ALA A 28 -8.14 -6.24 -5.46
CA ALA A 28 -9.35 -6.96 -5.84
C ALA A 28 -9.48 -8.29 -5.10
N GLU A 29 -8.36 -9.00 -4.97
CA GLU A 29 -8.35 -10.26 -4.22
C GLU A 29 -8.63 -10.04 -2.74
N GLN A 30 -8.01 -9.02 -2.13
CA GLN A 30 -8.19 -8.75 -0.71
C GLN A 30 -9.62 -8.36 -0.40
N VAL A 31 -10.22 -7.52 -1.23
CA VAL A 31 -11.60 -7.07 -1.03
C VAL A 31 -12.57 -8.24 -1.07
N GLN A 32 -12.33 -9.22 -1.94
CA GLN A 32 -13.16 -10.42 -1.99
C GLN A 32 -13.05 -11.25 -0.72
N GLN A 33 -11.85 -11.35 -0.17
CA GLN A 33 -11.59 -12.21 0.98
C GLN A 33 -11.88 -11.52 2.32
N ARG A 34 -11.89 -10.19 2.34
CA ARG A 34 -11.99 -9.40 3.56
C ARG A 34 -13.10 -8.36 3.45
N PRO A 35 -14.35 -8.74 3.75
CA PRO A 35 -15.47 -7.81 3.63
C PRO A 35 -15.38 -6.62 4.61
N GLU A 36 -14.53 -6.73 5.62
CA GLU A 36 -14.33 -5.63 6.58
C GLU A 36 -13.54 -4.45 5.99
N ILE A 37 -12.92 -4.62 4.82
CA ILE A 37 -12.12 -3.55 4.22
C ILE A 37 -13.01 -2.39 3.80
N VAL A 38 -12.65 -1.18 4.27
CA VAL A 38 -13.32 0.06 3.90
C VAL A 38 -12.53 0.80 2.82
N ARG A 39 -11.21 0.82 2.94
CA ARG A 39 -10.32 1.46 1.97
C ARG A 39 -9.02 0.70 1.87
N LEU A 40 -8.43 0.70 0.69
CA LEU A 40 -7.09 0.16 0.44
C LEU A 40 -6.36 1.10 -0.50
N GLY A 41 -5.07 1.28 -0.27
CA GLY A 41 -4.27 2.12 -1.13
C GLY A 41 -2.81 2.05 -0.81
N TYR A 42 -2.03 2.93 -1.40
CA TYR A 42 -0.61 3.03 -1.12
C TYR A 42 -0.19 4.49 -1.06
N PHE A 43 0.92 4.73 -0.41
CA PHE A 43 1.49 6.07 -0.24
C PHE A 43 3.01 5.95 -0.34
N GLY A 44 3.72 7.04 -0.05
CA GLY A 44 5.16 7.03 -0.08
C GLY A 44 5.73 7.18 -1.48
N SER A 45 6.93 6.67 -1.72
CA SER A 45 7.68 6.95 -2.94
C SER A 45 6.97 6.52 -4.22
N TYR A 46 6.28 5.38 -4.21
CA TYR A 46 5.54 4.94 -5.40
C TYR A 46 4.33 5.83 -5.69
N ALA A 47 3.70 6.35 -4.65
CA ALA A 47 2.57 7.27 -4.83
C ALA A 47 3.05 8.64 -5.33
N ARG A 48 4.18 9.13 -4.80
CA ARG A 48 4.74 10.42 -5.21
C ARG A 48 5.38 10.38 -6.60
N GLY A 49 5.85 9.21 -7.01
CA GLY A 49 6.56 9.07 -8.28
C GLY A 49 8.07 9.24 -8.16
N ASP A 50 8.62 9.33 -6.95
CA ASP A 50 10.06 9.44 -6.74
C ASP A 50 10.70 8.13 -6.28
N TRP A 51 10.06 7.01 -6.64
CA TRP A 51 10.59 5.69 -6.35
C TRP A 51 11.91 5.46 -7.09
N GLY A 52 12.71 4.54 -6.56
CA GLY A 52 13.96 4.12 -7.19
C GLY A 52 14.23 2.66 -6.90
N VAL A 53 15.38 2.17 -7.37
CA VAL A 53 15.79 0.79 -7.11
C VAL A 53 15.88 0.59 -5.60
N GLY A 54 15.22 -0.46 -5.10
CA GLY A 54 15.20 -0.76 -3.67
C GLY A 54 14.08 -0.08 -2.91
N SER A 55 13.26 0.73 -3.56
CA SER A 55 12.12 1.37 -2.89
C SER A 55 11.10 0.34 -2.44
N ASP A 56 10.63 0.46 -1.20
CA ASP A 56 9.55 -0.37 -0.68
C ASP A 56 8.20 0.24 -1.03
N LEU A 57 7.21 -0.61 -1.08
CA LEU A 57 5.82 -0.19 -1.32
C LEU A 57 5.13 -0.03 0.03
N ASP A 58 4.59 1.15 0.29
CA ASP A 58 3.88 1.45 1.53
C ASP A 58 2.38 1.36 1.31
N LEU A 59 1.77 0.32 1.88
CA LEU A 59 0.34 0.08 1.74
C LEU A 59 -0.40 0.59 2.97
N ILE A 60 -1.65 0.98 2.77
CA ILE A 60 -2.53 1.41 3.85
C ILE A 60 -3.90 0.78 3.67
N ALA A 61 -4.42 0.24 4.77
CA ALA A 61 -5.76 -0.34 4.80
C ALA A 61 -6.56 0.31 5.92
N VAL A 62 -7.84 0.51 5.65
CA VAL A 62 -8.82 0.92 6.67
C VAL A 62 -9.86 -0.18 6.72
N VAL A 63 -10.07 -0.74 7.90
CA VAL A 63 -11.07 -1.80 8.12
C VAL A 63 -12.13 -1.30 9.09
N ASN A 64 -13.34 -1.88 9.04
CA ASN A 64 -14.42 -1.46 9.92
C ASN A 64 -14.02 -1.51 11.39
N GLU A 65 -13.49 -2.66 11.81
CA GLU A 65 -13.01 -2.84 13.17
C GLU A 65 -12.01 -3.99 13.20
N THR A 66 -11.23 -4.04 14.26
CA THR A 66 -10.27 -5.11 14.44
C THR A 66 -10.01 -5.30 15.93
N SER A 67 -9.81 -6.54 16.36
CA SER A 67 -9.45 -6.87 17.73
C SER A 67 -7.94 -6.99 17.91
N GLU A 68 -7.18 -6.96 16.81
CA GLU A 68 -5.73 -7.06 16.88
C GLU A 68 -5.10 -5.75 17.33
N SER A 69 -4.00 -5.85 18.08
CA SER A 69 -3.21 -4.67 18.39
C SER A 69 -2.60 -4.10 17.10
N PHE A 70 -2.34 -2.81 17.11
CA PHE A 70 -1.87 -2.11 15.91
C PHE A 70 -0.65 -2.80 15.28
N GLU A 71 0.32 -3.21 16.09
CA GLU A 71 1.57 -3.81 15.62
C GLU A 71 1.38 -5.18 15.00
N ARG A 72 0.30 -5.87 15.33
CA ARG A 72 0.07 -7.24 14.88
C ARG A 72 -0.83 -7.34 13.66
N ARG A 73 -1.48 -6.26 13.29
CA ARG A 73 -2.48 -6.29 12.21
C ARG A 73 -1.87 -6.67 10.87
N SER A 74 -0.65 -6.23 10.61
CA SER A 74 0.01 -6.49 9.34
C SER A 74 0.35 -7.97 9.13
N ILE A 75 0.47 -8.74 10.20
CA ILE A 75 0.89 -10.14 10.12
C ILE A 75 -0.10 -10.98 9.30
N ASN A 76 -1.37 -10.62 9.33
CA ASN A 76 -2.42 -11.40 8.67
C ASN A 76 -2.59 -11.07 7.19
N TRP A 77 -1.78 -10.16 6.65
CA TRP A 77 -1.89 -9.77 5.25
C TRP A 77 -0.78 -10.43 4.43
N ASP A 78 -1.16 -11.08 3.34
CA ASP A 78 -0.20 -11.73 2.45
C ASP A 78 0.25 -10.72 1.39
N LEU A 79 1.48 -10.28 1.50
CA LEU A 79 2.06 -9.29 0.59
C LEU A 79 3.00 -9.92 -0.43
N ASN A 80 3.12 -11.25 -0.43
CA ASN A 80 4.10 -11.95 -1.25
C ASN A 80 3.83 -11.89 -2.74
N GLY A 81 2.58 -11.63 -3.13
CA GLY A 81 2.23 -11.53 -4.55
C GLY A 81 2.62 -10.22 -5.20
N LEU A 82 3.17 -9.28 -4.44
CA LEU A 82 3.54 -7.98 -4.96
C LEU A 82 4.96 -8.01 -5.53
N PRO A 83 5.24 -7.19 -6.55
CA PRO A 83 6.52 -7.27 -7.27
C PRO A 83 7.70 -6.64 -6.54
N VAL A 84 7.47 -5.94 -5.43
CA VAL A 84 8.50 -5.32 -4.61
C VAL A 84 8.19 -5.58 -3.15
N SER A 85 9.18 -5.40 -2.29
CA SER A 85 8.96 -5.48 -0.83
C SER A 85 7.88 -4.48 -0.44
N ALA A 86 6.99 -4.91 0.43
CA ALA A 86 5.88 -4.07 0.85
C ALA A 86 5.64 -4.18 2.35
N GLU A 87 5.14 -3.09 2.91
CA GLU A 87 4.67 -3.05 4.29
C GLU A 87 3.26 -2.50 4.28
N ILE A 88 2.45 -2.87 5.26
CA ILE A 88 1.09 -2.39 5.35
C ILE A 88 0.79 -1.85 6.74
N ILE A 89 0.14 -0.69 6.75
CA ILE A 89 -0.40 -0.08 7.97
C ILE A 89 -1.91 -0.30 7.94
N VAL A 90 -2.47 -0.81 9.02
CA VAL A 90 -3.90 -1.09 9.10
C VAL A 90 -4.54 -0.25 10.19
N TYR A 91 -5.50 0.59 9.82
CA TYR A 91 -6.30 1.39 10.74
C TYR A 91 -7.70 0.84 10.82
N SER A 92 -8.30 0.87 12.02
CA SER A 92 -9.74 0.71 12.12
C SER A 92 -10.43 1.99 11.66
N LEU A 93 -11.70 1.90 11.31
CA LEU A 93 -12.43 3.08 10.86
C LEU A 93 -12.45 4.21 11.90
N PRO A 94 -12.69 3.92 13.19
CA PRO A 94 -12.60 4.99 14.19
C PRO A 94 -11.22 5.64 14.28
N GLU A 95 -10.17 4.83 14.21
CA GLU A 95 -8.80 5.35 14.21
C GLU A 95 -8.52 6.20 12.97
N TRP A 96 -9.03 5.77 11.83
CA TRP A 96 -8.88 6.53 10.59
C TRP A 96 -9.57 7.88 10.67
N LYS A 97 -10.79 7.90 11.20
CA LYS A 97 -11.53 9.15 11.39
C LYS A 97 -10.83 10.10 12.35
N ASP A 98 -10.25 9.54 13.41
CA ASP A 98 -9.49 10.32 14.36
C ASP A 98 -8.22 10.91 13.72
N LEU A 99 -7.52 10.11 12.94
CA LEU A 99 -6.34 10.55 12.21
C LEU A 99 -6.67 11.68 11.24
N ALA A 100 -7.80 11.57 10.55
CA ALA A 100 -8.22 12.57 9.58
C ALA A 100 -8.52 13.93 10.22
N LYS A 101 -8.88 13.95 11.50
CA LYS A 101 -9.14 15.18 12.23
C LYS A 101 -7.87 15.86 12.71
N LYS A 102 -6.76 15.13 12.77
CA LYS A 102 -5.48 15.67 13.26
C LYS A 102 -4.77 16.39 12.13
N ASP A 103 -4.12 17.48 12.48
CA ASP A 103 -3.31 18.22 11.52
C ASP A 103 -1.84 17.84 11.67
N THR A 104 -1.57 16.54 11.55
CA THR A 104 -0.21 16.03 11.62
C THR A 104 0.38 15.99 10.22
N LYS A 105 1.71 15.97 10.16
CA LYS A 105 2.43 15.85 8.90
C LYS A 105 2.01 14.57 8.16
N PHE A 106 1.87 13.46 8.89
CA PHE A 106 1.47 12.20 8.30
C PHE A 106 0.06 12.25 7.72
N ALA A 107 -0.88 12.82 8.46
CA ALA A 107 -2.26 12.96 7.99
C ALA A 107 -2.34 13.82 6.73
N ARG A 108 -1.59 14.93 6.69
CA ARG A 108 -1.54 15.79 5.51
C ARG A 108 -0.94 15.08 4.31
N MET A 109 0.13 14.31 4.54
CA MET A 109 0.78 13.54 3.49
C MET A 109 -0.19 12.52 2.89
N LEU A 110 -0.93 11.79 3.72
CA LEU A 110 -1.91 10.82 3.23
C LEU A 110 -2.98 11.48 2.39
N LYS A 111 -3.46 12.65 2.81
CA LYS A 111 -4.50 13.37 2.04
C LYS A 111 -4.01 13.77 0.66
N SER A 112 -2.75 14.22 0.55
CA SER A 112 -2.23 14.75 -0.70
C SER A 112 -1.59 13.70 -1.60
N GLU A 113 -1.06 12.62 -1.06
CA GLU A 113 -0.25 11.68 -1.82
C GLU A 113 -0.85 10.28 -1.99
N ALA A 114 -1.69 9.83 -1.07
CA ALA A 114 -2.17 8.46 -1.11
C ALA A 114 -2.96 8.18 -2.39
N VAL A 115 -2.68 7.03 -2.98
CA VAL A 115 -3.42 6.52 -4.13
C VAL A 115 -4.34 5.43 -3.62
N TRP A 116 -5.65 5.66 -3.69
CA TRP A 116 -6.63 4.71 -3.19
C TRP A 116 -7.03 3.77 -4.31
N THR A 117 -6.78 2.47 -4.09
CA THR A 117 -7.14 1.44 -5.07
C THR A 117 -8.52 0.87 -4.81
N PHE A 118 -9.05 1.07 -3.61
CA PHE A 118 -10.41 0.70 -3.25
C PHE A 118 -10.93 1.64 -2.19
N SER A 119 -12.17 2.04 -2.33
CA SER A 119 -12.85 2.86 -1.33
C SER A 119 -14.32 2.49 -1.34
N LYS A 120 -14.78 1.96 -0.21
CA LYS A 120 -16.16 1.54 -0.06
C LYS A 120 -17.05 2.77 0.10
N GLN A 121 -18.12 2.80 -0.64
CA GLN A 121 -19.10 3.87 -0.49
C GLN A 121 -20.02 3.57 0.67
N THR A 122 -20.30 4.58 1.47
CA THR A 122 -21.19 4.46 2.61
C THR A 122 -22.39 5.37 2.45
#